data_174954f48f056f22b072f5cd7ea47649
#
_entry.id   174954f48f056f22b072f5cd7ea47649
#
_cell.length_a   1.000
_cell.length_b   1.000
_cell.length_c   1.000
_cell.angle_alpha   90.00
_cell.angle_beta   90.00
_cell.angle_gamma   90.00
#
_symmetry.space_group_name_H-M   'P 1'
#
loop_
_entity.id
_entity.type
_entity.pdbx_description
1 polymer ?
#
loop_
_entity_poly.entity_id
_entity_poly.type
_entity_poly.pdbx_seq_one_letter_code
_entity_poly.pdbx_strand_id
1 'polypeptide(L)'
;MTAVTTPDNAPELTPLDEVGDAWKEPSHGLRHEAVLAGARRLRARLAAASPVLAVRTLPVTTLPYPTRYAFQGAAASPAPFVTLTHRCLLVRFRQGDAVRTLLFNPTDVERARRTPFFAKLEGAVGSRVAKLLSTQFDPLEKQLERLGVAPADVDYVAFDHFHTQDLRGLLGTADGAAARFPNAKLLAPRAEWDEWGHLHPMQRAWYVADGREGVREDRVVFTDGDLLLGDGVMLVRTPGHTAGNQTLFVKTDRGVWGCSENGTAVDNWSPAHSRVAGVALTAKHQDLDVILNSNTPEGAAAQYTAMSLEKILVDPVPAAPEFVQMFPSSEVSPSLLAPGLSPSYLLQKVESGDVKSVGAQSFNAPGGFGAAAPR
;
A
#
# COMPACT_ATOMS: atom_id res chain seq x y z
N MET A 1 2.94 0.93 30.26
CA MET A 1 4.06 1.37 29.43
C MET A 1 5.12 0.31 29.47
N THR A 2 5.09 -0.65 28.54
CA THR A 2 6.14 -1.66 28.37
C THR A 2 7.03 -1.17 27.25
N ALA A 3 8.26 -0.79 27.59
CA ALA A 3 9.29 -0.41 26.64
C ALA A 3 9.52 -1.59 25.68
N VAL A 4 9.30 -1.37 24.39
CA VAL A 4 9.72 -2.28 23.35
C VAL A 4 11.25 -2.26 23.31
N THR A 5 11.90 -3.35 23.71
CA THR A 5 13.34 -3.52 23.53
C THR A 5 13.64 -3.67 22.05
N THR A 6 14.04 -2.58 21.41
CA THR A 6 14.60 -2.60 20.05
C THR A 6 15.98 -3.23 20.08
N PRO A 7 16.32 -4.14 19.14
CA PRO A 7 17.72 -4.55 18.92
C PRO A 7 18.53 -3.31 18.48
N ASP A 8 19.79 -3.24 18.89
CA ASP A 8 20.73 -2.11 18.73
C ASP A 8 20.98 -1.56 17.31
N ASN A 9 20.16 -1.91 16.32
CA ASN A 9 20.22 -1.44 14.93
C ASN A 9 18.82 -1.29 14.30
N ALA A 10 17.76 -1.15 15.10
CA ALA A 10 16.45 -0.83 14.54
C ALA A 10 16.41 0.65 14.13
N PRO A 11 15.91 0.95 12.91
CA PRO A 11 15.77 2.34 12.47
C PRO A 11 14.82 3.07 13.40
N GLU A 12 15.15 4.31 13.70
CA GLU A 12 14.33 5.19 14.54
C GLU A 12 13.08 5.61 13.75
N LEU A 13 12.02 4.79 13.83
CA LEU A 13 10.72 5.11 13.29
C LEU A 13 10.02 6.06 14.29
N THR A 14 9.52 7.19 13.81
CA THR A 14 8.89 8.18 14.68
C THR A 14 7.38 7.95 14.75
N PRO A 15 6.82 7.55 15.90
CA PRO A 15 5.37 7.46 16.09
C PRO A 15 4.70 8.83 15.92
N LEU A 16 3.47 8.82 15.39
CA LEU A 16 2.63 9.97 15.18
C LEU A 16 1.35 9.83 16.02
N ASP A 17 0.95 10.88 16.73
CA ASP A 17 -0.14 10.83 17.72
C ASP A 17 -1.43 11.50 17.25
N GLU A 18 -1.43 12.08 16.04
CA GLU A 18 -2.51 12.94 15.59
C GLU A 18 -3.86 12.23 15.44
N VAL A 19 -3.85 10.90 15.16
CA VAL A 19 -5.04 10.10 14.86
C VAL A 19 -5.21 8.91 15.79
N GLY A 20 -4.11 8.33 16.30
CA GLY A 20 -4.09 7.01 16.94
C GLY A 20 -5.18 6.77 18.00
N ASP A 21 -5.39 7.69 18.94
CA ASP A 21 -6.40 7.55 19.99
C ASP A 21 -7.84 7.69 19.49
N ALA A 22 -8.07 8.41 18.39
CA ALA A 22 -9.39 8.57 17.80
C ALA A 22 -10.00 7.23 17.35
N TRP A 23 -9.18 6.27 16.96
CA TRP A 23 -9.63 4.93 16.57
C TRP A 23 -10.19 4.10 17.73
N LYS A 24 -9.93 4.49 18.99
CA LYS A 24 -10.42 3.81 20.20
C LYS A 24 -11.84 4.23 20.59
N GLU A 25 -12.37 5.31 20.00
CA GLU A 25 -13.73 5.78 20.27
C GLU A 25 -14.76 4.71 19.84
N PRO A 26 -15.62 4.23 20.74
CA PRO A 26 -16.55 3.15 20.45
C PRO A 26 -17.69 3.56 19.49
N SER A 27 -18.18 4.80 19.56
CA SER A 27 -19.22 5.31 18.67
C SER A 27 -18.67 5.53 17.28
N HIS A 28 -19.26 4.90 16.25
CA HIS A 28 -18.81 5.08 14.87
C HIS A 28 -18.84 6.52 14.39
N GLY A 29 -19.88 7.30 14.75
CA GLY A 29 -20.01 8.70 14.37
C GLY A 29 -18.94 9.58 15.05
N LEU A 30 -18.80 9.48 16.38
CA LEU A 30 -17.79 10.24 17.12
C LEU A 30 -16.37 9.84 16.70
N ARG A 31 -16.13 8.56 16.44
CA ARG A 31 -14.86 8.06 15.88
C ARG A 31 -14.56 8.74 14.55
N HIS A 32 -15.52 8.78 13.65
CA HIS A 32 -15.38 9.41 12.35
C HIS A 32 -14.97 10.88 12.50
N GLU A 33 -15.68 11.66 13.29
CA GLU A 33 -15.38 13.07 13.55
C GLU A 33 -13.97 13.26 14.14
N ALA A 34 -13.62 12.46 15.16
CA ALA A 34 -12.33 12.54 15.84
C ALA A 34 -11.16 12.17 14.90
N VAL A 35 -11.31 11.11 14.09
CA VAL A 35 -10.33 10.69 13.09
C VAL A 35 -10.12 11.78 12.04
N LEU A 36 -11.19 12.40 11.51
CA LEU A 36 -11.06 13.48 10.53
C LEU A 36 -10.41 14.74 11.14
N ALA A 37 -10.67 15.05 12.42
CA ALA A 37 -9.98 16.13 13.10
C ALA A 37 -8.46 15.85 13.24
N GLY A 38 -8.08 14.61 13.57
CA GLY A 38 -6.69 14.15 13.59
C GLY A 38 -6.04 14.21 12.21
N ALA A 39 -6.75 13.76 11.18
CA ALA A 39 -6.28 13.77 9.80
C ALA A 39 -5.90 15.19 9.31
N ARG A 40 -6.67 16.22 9.69
CA ARG A 40 -6.33 17.61 9.34
C ARG A 40 -5.02 18.07 9.97
N ARG A 41 -4.71 17.65 11.20
CA ARG A 41 -3.42 17.94 11.87
C ARG A 41 -2.27 17.20 11.18
N LEU A 42 -2.47 15.92 10.89
CA LEU A 42 -1.50 15.09 10.18
C LEU A 42 -1.23 15.62 8.76
N ARG A 43 -2.26 16.11 8.07
CA ARG A 43 -2.13 16.77 6.76
C ARG A 43 -1.20 17.99 6.81
N ALA A 44 -1.31 18.82 7.84
CA ALA A 44 -0.44 19.98 8.00
C ALA A 44 1.03 19.56 8.17
N ARG A 45 1.30 18.51 8.95
CA ARG A 45 2.65 17.93 9.12
C ARG A 45 3.20 17.43 7.77
N LEU A 46 2.43 16.63 7.04
CA LEU A 46 2.84 16.05 5.77
C LEU A 46 3.06 17.13 4.69
N ALA A 47 2.23 18.18 4.67
CA ALA A 47 2.40 19.31 3.77
C ALA A 47 3.69 20.10 4.02
N ALA A 48 4.13 20.18 5.29
CA ALA A 48 5.37 20.85 5.67
C ALA A 48 6.64 20.00 5.46
N ALA A 49 6.51 18.67 5.30
CA ALA A 49 7.65 17.78 5.14
C ALA A 49 8.41 18.05 3.82
N SER A 50 9.70 17.69 3.77
CA SER A 50 10.47 17.65 2.52
C SER A 50 9.93 16.57 1.59
N PRO A 51 10.01 16.74 0.27
CA PRO A 51 9.65 15.67 -0.68
C PRO A 51 10.56 14.46 -0.56
N VAL A 52 10.06 13.28 -0.95
CA VAL A 52 10.88 12.10 -1.16
C VAL A 52 11.93 12.32 -2.25
N LEU A 53 13.04 11.59 -2.17
CA LEU A 53 14.11 11.65 -3.18
C LEU A 53 13.66 11.08 -4.52
N ALA A 54 12.96 9.96 -4.50
CA ALA A 54 12.36 9.37 -5.69
C ALA A 54 11.21 8.44 -5.34
N VAL A 55 10.23 8.35 -6.25
CA VAL A 55 9.19 7.31 -6.24
C VAL A 55 9.02 6.74 -7.64
N ARG A 56 8.81 5.42 -7.75
CA ARG A 56 8.54 4.71 -9.01
C ARG A 56 7.47 3.66 -8.81
N THR A 57 6.55 3.60 -9.75
CA THR A 57 5.56 2.53 -9.85
C THR A 57 6.12 1.36 -10.62
N LEU A 58 6.05 0.17 -10.04
CA LEU A 58 6.50 -1.09 -10.62
C LEU A 58 5.25 -1.98 -10.80
N PRO A 59 4.74 -2.18 -12.03
CA PRO A 59 3.60 -3.07 -12.26
C PRO A 59 4.00 -4.51 -11.98
N VAL A 60 3.12 -5.25 -11.27
CA VAL A 60 3.39 -6.62 -10.81
C VAL A 60 2.58 -7.63 -11.63
N THR A 61 1.25 -7.50 -11.61
CA THR A 61 0.36 -8.41 -12.33
C THR A 61 -1.01 -7.77 -12.56
N THR A 62 -1.76 -8.30 -13.52
CA THR A 62 -3.20 -8.07 -13.57
C THR A 62 -3.96 -9.27 -13.02
N LEU A 63 -5.15 -9.05 -12.48
CA LEU A 63 -5.99 -10.08 -11.90
C LEU A 63 -7.48 -9.74 -12.08
N PRO A 64 -8.34 -10.76 -12.26
CA PRO A 64 -9.78 -10.57 -12.25
C PRO A 64 -10.28 -10.35 -10.81
N TYR A 65 -11.18 -9.40 -10.65
CA TYR A 65 -11.74 -9.03 -9.36
C TYR A 65 -13.26 -8.81 -9.48
N PRO A 66 -14.09 -9.30 -8.52
CA PRO A 66 -15.54 -9.14 -8.62
C PRO A 66 -15.97 -7.68 -8.65
N THR A 67 -16.70 -7.29 -9.69
CA THR A 67 -17.20 -5.91 -9.90
C THR A 67 -17.97 -5.39 -8.68
N ARG A 68 -18.77 -6.26 -8.04
CA ARG A 68 -19.55 -5.89 -6.85
C ARG A 68 -18.68 -5.46 -5.67
N TYR A 69 -17.45 -5.96 -5.55
CA TYR A 69 -16.53 -5.56 -4.50
C TYR A 69 -15.82 -4.25 -4.85
N ALA A 70 -15.36 -4.12 -6.09
CA ALA A 70 -14.60 -2.96 -6.55
C ALA A 70 -15.29 -1.61 -6.27
N PHE A 71 -16.63 -1.60 -6.29
CA PHE A 71 -17.44 -0.39 -6.14
C PHE A 71 -18.59 -0.59 -5.14
N GLN A 72 -18.45 -1.44 -4.14
CA GLN A 72 -19.48 -1.67 -3.09
C GLN A 72 -20.89 -1.97 -3.65
N GLY A 73 -20.96 -2.63 -4.80
CA GLY A 73 -22.22 -2.90 -5.50
C GLY A 73 -22.84 -1.68 -6.19
N ALA A 74 -22.21 -0.49 -6.16
CA ALA A 74 -22.73 0.73 -6.75
C ALA A 74 -22.64 0.74 -8.30
N ALA A 75 -21.73 -0.02 -8.88
CA ALA A 75 -21.55 -0.07 -10.32
C ALA A 75 -22.74 -0.80 -11.02
N ALA A 76 -23.43 -0.11 -11.91
CA ALA A 76 -24.54 -0.64 -12.71
C ALA A 76 -23.99 -1.31 -13.99
N SER A 77 -23.41 -2.50 -13.85
CA SER A 77 -22.86 -3.28 -14.98
C SER A 77 -23.19 -4.76 -14.83
N PRO A 78 -23.49 -5.48 -15.93
CA PRO A 78 -23.67 -6.92 -15.92
C PRO A 78 -22.34 -7.69 -15.86
N ALA A 79 -21.18 -7.02 -16.06
CA ALA A 79 -19.88 -7.65 -16.01
C ALA A 79 -19.57 -8.16 -14.60
N PRO A 80 -19.36 -9.47 -14.38
CA PRO A 80 -19.16 -10.03 -13.05
C PRO A 80 -17.78 -9.68 -12.48
N PHE A 81 -16.82 -9.36 -13.33
CA PHE A 81 -15.43 -9.05 -12.97
C PHE A 81 -14.93 -7.80 -13.68
N VAL A 82 -14.12 -7.05 -12.99
CA VAL A 82 -13.17 -6.05 -13.53
C VAL A 82 -11.78 -6.66 -13.58
N THR A 83 -10.88 -6.04 -14.34
CA THR A 83 -9.44 -6.35 -14.29
C THR A 83 -8.77 -5.33 -13.39
N LEU A 84 -8.04 -5.77 -12.37
CA LEU A 84 -7.16 -4.92 -11.58
C LEU A 84 -5.73 -5.05 -12.07
N THR A 85 -4.97 -3.96 -12.06
CA THR A 85 -3.51 -3.97 -12.19
C THR A 85 -2.90 -3.71 -10.82
N HIS A 86 -2.28 -4.76 -10.26
CA HIS A 86 -1.54 -4.68 -8.99
C HIS A 86 -0.14 -4.10 -9.21
N ARG A 87 0.31 -3.25 -8.29
CA ARG A 87 1.53 -2.45 -8.41
C ARG A 87 2.29 -2.40 -7.09
N CYS A 88 3.62 -2.43 -7.21
CA CYS A 88 4.55 -2.13 -6.12
C CYS A 88 5.05 -0.69 -6.29
N LEU A 89 5.22 0.04 -5.19
CA LEU A 89 5.90 1.32 -5.19
C LEU A 89 7.32 1.17 -4.64
N LEU A 90 8.32 1.62 -5.39
CA LEU A 90 9.67 1.89 -4.91
C LEU A 90 9.73 3.33 -4.44
N VAL A 91 10.11 3.56 -3.17
CA VAL A 91 10.29 4.89 -2.60
C VAL A 91 11.69 5.02 -2.04
N ARG A 92 12.43 6.08 -2.42
CA ARG A 92 13.70 6.45 -1.82
C ARG A 92 13.55 7.77 -1.07
N PHE A 93 14.00 7.80 0.17
CA PHE A 93 13.80 8.93 1.07
C PHE A 93 14.96 9.09 2.05
N ARG A 94 15.07 10.25 2.69
CA ARG A 94 16.03 10.49 3.77
C ARG A 94 15.42 10.08 5.10
N GLN A 95 16.24 9.38 5.90
CA GLN A 95 15.95 9.07 7.30
C GLN A 95 17.18 9.49 8.10
N GLY A 96 17.14 10.68 8.72
CA GLY A 96 18.33 11.35 9.19
C GLY A 96 19.32 11.58 8.05
N ASP A 97 20.57 11.19 8.26
CA ASP A 97 21.63 11.32 7.23
C ASP A 97 21.64 10.17 6.22
N ALA A 98 20.87 9.10 6.48
CA ALA A 98 20.84 7.94 5.60
C ALA A 98 19.77 8.06 4.50
N VAL A 99 20.06 7.48 3.34
CA VAL A 99 19.08 7.23 2.30
C VAL A 99 18.53 5.83 2.48
N ARG A 100 17.20 5.69 2.50
CA ARG A 100 16.49 4.43 2.63
C ARG A 100 15.68 4.12 1.39
N THR A 101 15.51 2.82 1.13
CA THR A 101 14.73 2.26 0.04
C THR A 101 13.60 1.41 0.62
N LEU A 102 12.36 1.79 0.33
CA LEU A 102 11.15 1.05 0.69
C LEU A 102 10.53 0.45 -0.57
N LEU A 103 10.15 -0.82 -0.50
CA LEU A 103 9.19 -1.43 -1.42
C LEU A 103 7.85 -1.57 -0.72
N PHE A 104 6.81 -0.96 -1.29
CA PHE A 104 5.43 -1.06 -0.80
C PHE A 104 4.63 -1.95 -1.73
N ASN A 105 4.04 -3.04 -1.20
CA ASN A 105 3.32 -4.09 -1.93
C ASN A 105 4.16 -4.90 -2.94
N PRO A 106 5.35 -5.40 -2.59
CA PRO A 106 6.17 -6.25 -3.47
C PRO A 106 5.67 -7.70 -3.46
N THR A 107 4.46 -7.94 -3.95
CA THR A 107 3.77 -9.24 -3.90
C THR A 107 4.50 -10.33 -4.69
N ASP A 108 4.67 -11.51 -4.11
CA ASP A 108 5.11 -12.73 -4.80
C ASP A 108 3.91 -13.37 -5.52
N VAL A 109 3.78 -13.08 -6.81
CA VAL A 109 2.61 -13.47 -7.63
C VAL A 109 2.39 -14.98 -7.67
N GLU A 110 3.46 -15.77 -7.76
CA GLU A 110 3.33 -17.23 -7.86
C GLU A 110 2.79 -17.81 -6.54
N ARG A 111 3.25 -17.31 -5.42
CA ARG A 111 2.79 -17.75 -4.10
C ARG A 111 1.41 -17.19 -3.75
N ALA A 112 1.08 -15.97 -4.19
CA ALA A 112 -0.22 -15.33 -4.02
C ALA A 112 -1.37 -16.14 -4.65
N ARG A 113 -1.10 -16.93 -5.71
CA ARG A 113 -2.08 -17.85 -6.33
C ARG A 113 -2.61 -18.92 -5.38
N ARG A 114 -1.91 -19.20 -4.28
CA ARG A 114 -2.35 -20.15 -3.23
C ARG A 114 -3.47 -19.58 -2.37
N THR A 115 -3.79 -18.30 -2.50
CA THR A 115 -4.95 -17.67 -1.84
C THR A 115 -6.21 -18.47 -2.19
N PRO A 116 -7.04 -18.88 -1.22
CA PRO A 116 -8.22 -19.70 -1.48
C PRO A 116 -9.18 -19.11 -2.52
N PHE A 117 -9.32 -17.78 -2.57
CA PHE A 117 -10.12 -17.10 -3.59
C PHE A 117 -9.60 -17.38 -5.00
N PHE A 118 -8.29 -17.20 -5.25
CA PHE A 118 -7.71 -17.44 -6.58
C PHE A 118 -7.67 -18.92 -6.95
N ALA A 119 -7.34 -19.79 -5.99
CA ALA A 119 -7.36 -21.23 -6.20
C ALA A 119 -8.77 -21.73 -6.60
N LYS A 120 -9.83 -21.20 -5.97
CA LYS A 120 -11.22 -21.51 -6.29
C LYS A 120 -11.63 -20.97 -7.66
N LEU A 121 -11.21 -19.75 -7.99
CA LEU A 121 -11.47 -19.14 -9.29
C LEU A 121 -10.78 -19.95 -10.41
N GLU A 122 -9.49 -20.29 -10.23
CA GLU A 122 -8.74 -21.13 -11.19
C GLU A 122 -9.39 -22.51 -11.36
N GLY A 123 -9.84 -23.14 -10.28
CA GLY A 123 -10.57 -24.40 -10.33
C GLY A 123 -11.89 -24.32 -11.10
N ALA A 124 -12.58 -23.17 -11.02
CA ALA A 124 -13.87 -22.97 -11.70
C ALA A 124 -13.72 -22.70 -13.21
N VAL A 125 -12.70 -21.93 -13.63
CA VAL A 125 -12.51 -21.53 -15.05
C VAL A 125 -11.45 -22.37 -15.77
N GLY A 126 -10.65 -23.13 -15.04
CA GLY A 126 -9.50 -23.88 -15.55
C GLY A 126 -8.24 -23.03 -15.70
N SER A 127 -7.06 -23.65 -15.52
CA SER A 127 -5.77 -22.96 -15.46
C SER A 127 -5.41 -22.18 -16.75
N ARG A 128 -5.85 -22.66 -17.93
CA ARG A 128 -5.62 -21.97 -19.21
C ARG A 128 -6.38 -20.64 -19.28
N VAL A 129 -7.66 -20.65 -18.87
CA VAL A 129 -8.50 -19.45 -18.88
C VAL A 129 -8.02 -18.47 -17.80
N ALA A 130 -7.68 -18.95 -16.60
CA ALA A 130 -7.13 -18.12 -15.54
C ALA A 130 -5.85 -17.39 -16.00
N LYS A 131 -4.96 -18.05 -16.74
CA LYS A 131 -3.76 -17.41 -17.33
C LYS A 131 -4.09 -16.35 -18.38
N LEU A 132 -5.16 -16.52 -19.16
CA LEU A 132 -5.62 -15.51 -20.13
C LEU A 132 -6.24 -14.28 -19.45
N LEU A 133 -6.78 -14.45 -18.23
CA LEU A 133 -7.39 -13.37 -17.45
C LEU A 133 -6.37 -12.59 -16.61
N SER A 134 -5.11 -13.02 -16.58
CA SER A 134 -4.04 -12.36 -15.85
C SER A 134 -2.81 -12.15 -16.74
N THR A 135 -2.20 -10.98 -16.64
CA THR A 135 -0.92 -10.66 -17.27
C THR A 135 0.11 -10.49 -16.17
N GLN A 136 1.23 -11.18 -16.28
CA GLN A 136 2.39 -10.92 -15.43
C GLN A 136 3.32 -9.94 -16.14
N PHE A 137 3.74 -8.92 -15.42
CA PHE A 137 4.78 -8.01 -15.88
C PHE A 137 6.17 -8.60 -15.62
N ASP A 138 7.22 -7.86 -15.97
CA ASP A 138 8.57 -8.28 -15.64
C ASP A 138 8.73 -8.51 -14.12
N PRO A 139 9.51 -9.51 -13.69
CA PRO A 139 9.84 -9.70 -12.28
C PRO A 139 10.37 -8.43 -11.63
N LEU A 140 10.01 -8.20 -10.36
CA LEU A 140 10.44 -6.99 -9.63
C LEU A 140 11.96 -6.80 -9.64
N GLU A 141 12.73 -7.88 -9.57
CA GLU A 141 14.19 -7.82 -9.62
C GLU A 141 14.72 -7.20 -10.92
N LYS A 142 14.13 -7.57 -12.07
CA LYS A 142 14.48 -6.98 -13.37
C LYS A 142 14.09 -5.51 -13.47
N GLN A 143 12.94 -5.15 -12.87
CA GLN A 143 12.50 -3.75 -12.83
C GLN A 143 13.42 -2.92 -11.94
N LEU A 144 13.83 -3.43 -10.78
CA LEU A 144 14.80 -2.81 -9.87
C LEU A 144 16.18 -2.65 -10.53
N GLU A 145 16.66 -3.69 -11.22
CA GLU A 145 17.93 -3.67 -11.95
C GLU A 145 17.97 -2.54 -12.99
N ARG A 146 16.90 -2.33 -13.76
CA ARG A 146 16.78 -1.20 -14.72
C ARG A 146 16.87 0.15 -14.05
N LEU A 147 16.45 0.23 -12.79
CA LEU A 147 16.52 1.44 -11.95
C LEU A 147 17.87 1.55 -11.21
N GLY A 148 18.77 0.57 -11.36
CA GLY A 148 20.06 0.54 -10.66
C GLY A 148 19.95 0.26 -9.16
N VAL A 149 18.91 -0.48 -8.75
CA VAL A 149 18.66 -0.88 -7.35
C VAL A 149 18.86 -2.40 -7.23
N ALA A 150 19.83 -2.83 -6.45
CA ALA A 150 19.99 -4.25 -6.15
C ALA A 150 18.98 -4.71 -5.09
N PRO A 151 18.56 -5.98 -5.08
CA PRO A 151 17.71 -6.51 -4.00
C PRO A 151 18.28 -6.29 -2.59
N ALA A 152 19.61 -6.25 -2.45
CA ALA A 152 20.28 -5.95 -1.18
C ALA A 152 20.22 -4.47 -0.76
N ASP A 153 19.84 -3.57 -1.66
CA ASP A 153 19.68 -2.12 -1.38
C ASP A 153 18.31 -1.79 -0.80
N VAL A 154 17.41 -2.79 -0.69
CA VAL A 154 16.09 -2.62 -0.10
C VAL A 154 16.20 -2.69 1.41
N ASP A 155 15.91 -1.59 2.10
CA ASP A 155 15.93 -1.49 3.57
C ASP A 155 14.62 -1.96 4.19
N TYR A 156 13.48 -1.62 3.56
CA TYR A 156 12.15 -1.91 4.06
C TYR A 156 11.26 -2.55 3.00
N VAL A 157 10.45 -3.48 3.48
CA VAL A 157 9.27 -3.98 2.78
C VAL A 157 8.06 -3.65 3.66
N ALA A 158 6.99 -3.14 3.04
CA ALA A 158 5.72 -2.94 3.71
C ALA A 158 4.56 -3.26 2.75
N PHE A 159 3.40 -3.49 3.33
CA PHE A 159 2.16 -3.72 2.60
C PHE A 159 1.07 -2.86 3.21
N ASP A 160 0.04 -2.56 2.43
CA ASP A 160 -1.18 -1.97 2.97
C ASP A 160 -1.89 -2.97 3.90
N HIS A 161 -1.92 -4.25 3.53
CA HIS A 161 -2.45 -5.36 4.31
C HIS A 161 -1.88 -6.69 3.76
N PHE A 162 -2.22 -7.84 4.39
CA PHE A 162 -1.64 -9.13 3.99
C PHE A 162 -2.56 -10.05 3.18
N HIS A 163 -3.65 -9.53 2.61
CA HIS A 163 -4.40 -10.32 1.62
C HIS A 163 -3.48 -10.77 0.49
N THR A 164 -3.59 -12.03 0.13
CA THR A 164 -2.84 -12.66 -0.98
C THR A 164 -1.32 -12.73 -0.79
N GLN A 165 -0.80 -12.35 0.37
CA GLN A 165 0.66 -12.30 0.57
C GLN A 165 1.23 -13.64 1.06
N ASP A 166 2.45 -13.93 0.59
CA ASP A 166 3.34 -14.96 1.12
C ASP A 166 4.73 -14.34 1.32
N LEU A 167 5.10 -14.14 2.57
CA LEU A 167 6.31 -13.39 2.94
C LEU A 167 7.58 -14.22 2.86
N ARG A 168 7.48 -15.54 2.81
CA ARG A 168 8.61 -16.48 2.90
C ARG A 168 9.63 -16.29 1.77
N GLY A 169 9.14 -16.08 0.55
CA GLY A 169 10.02 -15.83 -0.60
C GLY A 169 10.69 -14.46 -0.57
N LEU A 170 10.04 -13.45 0.05
CA LEU A 170 10.57 -12.09 0.12
C LEU A 170 11.65 -11.95 1.20
N LEU A 171 11.40 -12.54 2.39
CA LEU A 171 12.19 -12.34 3.60
C LEU A 171 13.06 -13.54 3.98
N GLY A 172 12.84 -14.71 3.34
CA GLY A 172 13.43 -15.97 3.72
C GLY A 172 12.81 -16.57 4.98
N THR A 173 13.24 -17.76 5.34
CA THR A 173 12.74 -18.51 6.50
C THR A 173 13.88 -19.00 7.40
N ALA A 174 13.54 -19.34 8.64
CA ALA A 174 14.52 -19.85 9.61
C ALA A 174 15.08 -21.24 9.24
N ASP A 175 14.33 -22.03 8.45
CA ASP A 175 14.74 -23.33 7.93
C ASP A 175 15.62 -23.25 6.68
N GLY A 176 15.99 -22.04 6.23
CA GLY A 176 17.02 -21.79 5.23
C GLY A 176 16.54 -21.39 3.85
N ALA A 177 15.24 -21.11 3.63
CA ALA A 177 14.82 -20.51 2.37
C ALA A 177 15.44 -19.13 2.19
N ALA A 178 16.06 -18.89 1.03
CA ALA A 178 16.73 -17.62 0.74
C ALA A 178 15.75 -16.46 0.63
N ALA A 179 16.12 -15.31 1.17
CA ALA A 179 15.36 -14.07 1.04
C ALA A 179 15.62 -13.43 -0.33
N ARG A 180 14.55 -13.01 -1.02
CA ARG A 180 14.66 -12.17 -2.23
C ARG A 180 15.27 -10.81 -1.90
N PHE A 181 14.90 -10.22 -0.76
CA PHE A 181 15.44 -8.96 -0.24
C PHE A 181 16.24 -9.21 1.04
N PRO A 182 17.54 -9.58 0.94
CA PRO A 182 18.31 -10.14 2.05
C PRO A 182 18.50 -9.16 3.22
N ASN A 183 18.50 -7.86 2.99
CA ASN A 183 18.72 -6.83 4.02
C ASN A 183 17.40 -6.18 4.51
N ALA A 184 16.29 -6.37 3.81
CA ALA A 184 15.06 -5.70 4.13
C ALA A 184 14.45 -6.15 5.47
N LYS A 185 13.86 -5.19 6.21
CA LYS A 185 12.96 -5.45 7.33
C LYS A 185 11.51 -5.28 6.85
N LEU A 186 10.62 -6.15 7.30
CA LEU A 186 9.19 -5.99 7.11
C LEU A 186 8.66 -5.00 8.16
N LEU A 187 7.99 -3.94 7.71
CA LEU A 187 7.19 -3.07 8.58
C LEU A 187 5.77 -3.65 8.62
N ALA A 188 5.42 -4.34 9.69
CA ALA A 188 4.16 -5.06 9.81
C ALA A 188 3.28 -4.45 10.91
N PRO A 189 2.06 -3.98 10.60
CA PRO A 189 1.10 -3.67 11.64
C PRO A 189 0.85 -4.90 12.51
N ARG A 190 1.01 -4.75 13.84
CA ARG A 190 0.82 -5.87 14.78
C ARG A 190 -0.57 -6.46 14.66
N ALA A 191 -1.61 -5.62 14.55
CA ALA A 191 -2.98 -6.07 14.38
C ALA A 191 -3.15 -6.95 13.13
N GLU A 192 -2.49 -6.62 12.01
CA GLU A 192 -2.54 -7.39 10.77
C GLU A 192 -1.81 -8.72 10.90
N TRP A 193 -0.65 -8.69 11.57
CA TRP A 193 0.13 -9.89 11.84
C TRP A 193 -0.60 -10.87 12.76
N ASP A 194 -1.21 -10.37 13.82
CA ASP A 194 -1.92 -11.20 14.79
C ASP A 194 -3.20 -11.80 14.18
N GLU A 195 -3.97 -11.00 13.42
CA GLU A 195 -5.16 -11.48 12.70
C GLU A 195 -4.84 -12.62 11.75
N TRP A 196 -3.70 -12.60 11.06
CA TRP A 196 -3.27 -13.69 10.18
C TRP A 196 -3.14 -15.05 10.89
N GLY A 197 -2.83 -15.05 12.17
CA GLY A 197 -2.82 -16.27 13.01
C GLY A 197 -4.20 -16.81 13.37
N HIS A 198 -5.23 -15.95 13.35
CA HIS A 198 -6.58 -16.24 13.85
C HIS A 198 -7.68 -15.68 12.96
N LEU A 199 -7.56 -15.89 11.64
CA LEU A 199 -8.43 -15.30 10.63
C LEU A 199 -9.92 -15.50 10.90
N HIS A 200 -10.64 -14.38 10.91
CA HIS A 200 -12.10 -14.39 10.91
C HIS A 200 -12.63 -15.14 9.65
N PRO A 201 -13.74 -15.90 9.73
CA PRO A 201 -14.27 -16.64 8.58
C PRO A 201 -14.46 -15.81 7.30
N MET A 202 -14.79 -14.53 7.42
CA MET A 202 -14.95 -13.61 6.27
C MET A 202 -13.61 -13.20 5.63
N GLN A 203 -12.50 -13.32 6.36
CA GLN A 203 -11.16 -13.00 5.89
C GLN A 203 -10.43 -14.19 5.25
N ARG A 204 -10.77 -15.43 5.63
CA ARG A 204 -10.04 -16.66 5.24
C ARG A 204 -9.89 -16.87 3.75
N ALA A 205 -10.83 -16.36 2.94
CA ALA A 205 -10.76 -16.49 1.49
C ALA A 205 -9.60 -15.69 0.87
N TRP A 206 -9.08 -14.70 1.59
CA TRP A 206 -8.15 -13.71 1.06
C TRP A 206 -6.70 -13.92 1.52
N TYR A 207 -6.43 -14.74 2.53
CA TYR A 207 -5.08 -14.99 3.04
C TYR A 207 -4.48 -16.29 2.53
N VAL A 208 -3.18 -16.29 2.24
CA VAL A 208 -2.39 -17.52 2.17
C VAL A 208 -2.13 -17.97 3.60
N ALA A 209 -2.80 -19.03 4.06
CA ALA A 209 -2.89 -19.39 5.48
C ALA A 209 -1.50 -19.53 6.16
N ASP A 210 -0.53 -20.15 5.45
CA ASP A 210 0.85 -20.38 5.89
C ASP A 210 1.85 -19.33 5.39
N GLY A 211 1.38 -18.21 4.85
CA GLY A 211 2.22 -17.23 4.12
C GLY A 211 3.27 -16.51 4.96
N ARG A 212 3.19 -16.57 6.29
CA ARG A 212 4.19 -16.03 7.22
C ARG A 212 4.96 -17.10 8.00
N GLU A 213 4.64 -18.38 7.81
CA GLU A 213 5.27 -19.46 8.58
C GLU A 213 6.77 -19.54 8.33
N GLY A 214 7.54 -19.65 9.42
CA GLY A 214 9.00 -19.73 9.37
C GLY A 214 9.72 -18.43 9.03
N VAL A 215 9.01 -17.32 8.77
CA VAL A 215 9.66 -15.99 8.64
C VAL A 215 10.31 -15.63 9.96
N ARG A 216 11.58 -15.24 9.94
CA ARG A 216 12.35 -14.92 11.13
C ARG A 216 11.84 -13.64 11.78
N GLU A 217 11.61 -13.66 13.10
CA GLU A 217 11.10 -12.49 13.83
C GLU A 217 12.07 -11.30 13.79
N ASP A 218 13.39 -11.55 13.73
CA ASP A 218 14.38 -10.49 13.59
C ASP A 218 14.29 -9.74 12.24
N ARG A 219 13.52 -10.25 11.29
CA ARG A 219 13.20 -9.60 10.02
C ARG A 219 11.93 -8.74 10.06
N VAL A 220 11.18 -8.78 11.16
CA VAL A 220 9.90 -8.09 11.32
C VAL A 220 10.03 -6.97 12.34
N VAL A 221 9.68 -5.75 11.93
CA VAL A 221 9.49 -4.60 12.81
C VAL A 221 7.99 -4.41 12.96
N PHE A 222 7.49 -4.72 14.13
CA PHE A 222 6.07 -4.51 14.41
C PHE A 222 5.77 -3.04 14.61
N THR A 223 4.73 -2.57 13.92
CA THR A 223 4.27 -1.20 13.98
C THR A 223 2.93 -1.14 14.70
N ASP A 224 2.79 -0.17 15.61
CA ASP A 224 1.57 0.09 16.36
C ASP A 224 1.19 1.56 16.18
N GLY A 225 0.23 1.84 15.28
CA GLY A 225 -0.21 3.21 15.01
C GLY A 225 0.41 3.84 13.74
N ASP A 226 0.37 5.16 13.70
CA ASP A 226 0.86 5.95 12.58
C ASP A 226 2.37 6.22 12.73
N LEU A 227 3.11 6.21 11.61
CA LEU A 227 4.57 6.32 11.62
C LEU A 227 5.07 7.30 10.56
N LEU A 228 6.01 8.15 10.96
CA LEU A 228 6.90 8.84 10.05
C LEU A 228 8.15 7.98 9.83
N LEU A 229 8.37 7.56 8.58
CA LEU A 229 9.54 6.77 8.22
C LEU A 229 10.76 7.64 7.91
N GLY A 230 10.53 8.83 7.43
CA GLY A 230 11.55 9.82 7.07
C GLY A 230 10.95 10.95 6.25
N ASP A 231 11.79 11.72 5.58
CA ASP A 231 11.34 12.88 4.80
C ASP A 231 10.26 12.50 3.79
N GLY A 232 9.07 13.06 3.99
CA GLY A 232 7.94 12.91 3.08
C GLY A 232 7.32 11.51 2.98
N VAL A 233 7.61 10.58 3.91
CA VAL A 233 7.08 9.22 3.91
C VAL A 233 6.43 8.88 5.23
N MET A 234 5.14 8.53 5.19
CA MET A 234 4.36 8.10 6.36
C MET A 234 3.63 6.79 6.05
N LEU A 235 3.54 5.91 7.04
CA LEU A 235 2.56 4.82 7.10
C LEU A 235 1.50 5.22 8.11
N VAL A 236 0.26 5.31 7.67
CA VAL A 236 -0.87 5.72 8.51
C VAL A 236 -1.86 4.57 8.62
N ARG A 237 -2.26 4.26 9.82
CA ARG A 237 -3.26 3.23 10.09
C ARG A 237 -4.62 3.62 9.51
N THR A 238 -5.16 2.77 8.64
CA THR A 238 -6.44 2.96 7.94
C THR A 238 -7.27 1.68 7.98
N PRO A 239 -7.70 1.23 9.19
CA PRO A 239 -8.34 -0.05 9.41
C PRO A 239 -9.71 -0.13 8.74
N GLY A 240 -10.13 -1.36 8.46
CA GLY A 240 -11.48 -1.67 7.99
C GLY A 240 -11.50 -2.65 6.83
N HIS A 241 -10.67 -2.48 5.80
CA HIS A 241 -10.44 -3.50 4.79
C HIS A 241 -9.84 -4.76 5.43
N THR A 242 -8.85 -4.56 6.29
CA THR A 242 -8.40 -5.51 7.32
C THR A 242 -8.22 -4.80 8.66
N ALA A 243 -8.01 -5.54 9.75
CA ALA A 243 -7.82 -4.98 11.09
C ALA A 243 -6.57 -4.09 11.19
N GLY A 244 -5.51 -4.47 10.48
CA GLY A 244 -4.22 -3.76 10.47
C GLY A 244 -3.93 -3.01 9.18
N ASN A 245 -4.92 -2.79 8.31
CA ASN A 245 -4.71 -2.03 7.07
C ASN A 245 -4.06 -0.69 7.34
N GLN A 246 -3.08 -0.33 6.51
CA GLN A 246 -2.36 0.93 6.54
C GLN A 246 -2.21 1.52 5.13
N THR A 247 -2.11 2.83 5.06
CA THR A 247 -1.91 3.57 3.82
C THR A 247 -0.52 4.18 3.80
N LEU A 248 0.20 4.00 2.71
CA LEU A 248 1.45 4.72 2.45
C LEU A 248 1.12 6.12 1.91
N PHE A 249 1.65 7.15 2.57
CA PHE A 249 1.63 8.52 2.05
C PHE A 249 3.05 8.95 1.69
N VAL A 250 3.18 9.53 0.49
CA VAL A 250 4.43 10.09 -0.02
C VAL A 250 4.22 11.53 -0.49
N LYS A 251 5.09 12.44 -0.06
CA LYS A 251 5.15 13.79 -0.59
C LYS A 251 6.15 13.85 -1.72
N THR A 252 5.69 14.28 -2.88
CA THR A 252 6.50 14.53 -4.06
C THR A 252 6.54 16.03 -4.37
N ASP A 253 7.28 16.43 -5.39
CA ASP A 253 7.25 17.77 -5.99
C ASP A 253 5.88 18.13 -6.59
N ARG A 254 5.02 17.11 -6.85
CA ARG A 254 3.65 17.26 -7.39
C ARG A 254 2.57 17.13 -6.32
N GLY A 255 2.94 17.23 -5.04
CA GLY A 255 2.01 17.12 -3.93
C GLY A 255 2.07 15.78 -3.22
N VAL A 256 1.08 15.55 -2.36
CA VAL A 256 0.95 14.36 -1.52
C VAL A 256 0.11 13.31 -2.23
N TRP A 257 0.65 12.10 -2.28
CA TRP A 257 0.01 10.90 -2.80
C TRP A 257 -0.24 9.91 -1.68
N GLY A 258 -1.37 9.22 -1.74
CA GLY A 258 -1.64 8.04 -0.91
C GLY A 258 -1.67 6.77 -1.76
N CYS A 259 -1.24 5.63 -1.21
CA CYS A 259 -1.36 4.31 -1.82
C CYS A 259 -2.07 3.35 -0.86
N SER A 260 -3.19 2.78 -1.29
CA SER A 260 -4.06 1.92 -0.47
C SER A 260 -4.94 1.01 -1.34
N GLU A 261 -5.40 -0.12 -0.77
CA GLU A 261 -6.41 -1.02 -1.35
C GLU A 261 -7.82 -0.76 -0.80
N ASN A 262 -8.04 0.28 0.01
CA ASN A 262 -9.38 0.64 0.48
C ASN A 262 -10.34 0.99 -0.66
N GLY A 263 -9.81 1.43 -1.79
CA GLY A 263 -10.52 1.61 -3.06
C GLY A 263 -9.72 1.04 -4.24
N THR A 264 -10.41 0.79 -5.35
CA THR A 264 -9.84 0.18 -6.57
C THR A 264 -9.76 1.14 -7.75
N ALA A 265 -10.27 2.34 -7.61
CA ALA A 265 -10.24 3.41 -8.62
C ALA A 265 -10.30 4.77 -7.90
N VAL A 266 -9.87 5.85 -8.54
CA VAL A 266 -10.05 7.22 -8.00
C VAL A 266 -11.51 7.54 -7.72
N ASP A 267 -12.41 6.92 -8.45
CA ASP A 267 -13.87 6.98 -8.30
C ASP A 267 -14.34 6.59 -6.89
N ASN A 268 -13.60 5.69 -6.22
CA ASN A 268 -13.94 5.27 -4.86
C ASN A 268 -13.79 6.42 -3.84
N TRP A 269 -12.79 7.29 -4.00
CA TRP A 269 -12.58 8.46 -3.13
C TRP A 269 -13.31 9.72 -3.61
N SER A 270 -13.75 9.77 -4.89
CA SER A 270 -14.45 10.91 -5.47
C SER A 270 -15.71 10.47 -6.25
N PRO A 271 -16.61 9.69 -5.59
CA PRO A 271 -17.71 9.03 -6.30
C PRO A 271 -18.73 10.00 -6.90
N ALA A 272 -18.87 11.20 -6.35
CA ALA A 272 -19.75 12.24 -6.90
C ALA A 272 -19.38 12.64 -8.33
N HIS A 273 -18.11 12.49 -8.72
CA HIS A 273 -17.59 12.83 -10.06
C HIS A 273 -17.38 11.59 -10.94
N SER A 274 -17.79 10.41 -10.46
CA SER A 274 -17.60 9.16 -11.18
C SER A 274 -18.42 9.08 -12.46
N ARG A 275 -17.75 8.64 -13.53
CA ARG A 275 -18.38 8.28 -14.82
C ARG A 275 -18.68 6.77 -14.91
N VAL A 276 -18.26 5.99 -13.92
CA VAL A 276 -18.64 4.58 -13.82
C VAL A 276 -20.15 4.52 -13.55
N ALA A 277 -20.87 3.82 -14.43
CA ALA A 277 -22.33 3.78 -14.37
C ALA A 277 -22.85 3.34 -13.00
N GLY A 278 -23.74 4.10 -12.39
CA GLY A 278 -24.36 3.83 -11.08
C GLY A 278 -23.61 4.43 -9.88
N VAL A 279 -22.29 4.59 -9.94
CA VAL A 279 -21.45 5.01 -8.79
C VAL A 279 -21.86 6.39 -8.28
N ALA A 280 -21.89 7.42 -9.12
CA ALA A 280 -22.28 8.77 -8.71
C ALA A 280 -23.74 8.84 -8.22
N LEU A 281 -24.63 8.07 -8.85
CA LEU A 281 -26.05 8.02 -8.44
C LEU A 281 -26.20 7.38 -7.05
N THR A 282 -25.48 6.28 -6.78
CA THR A 282 -25.49 5.61 -5.48
C THR A 282 -24.93 6.54 -4.39
N ALA A 283 -23.79 7.18 -4.64
CA ALA A 283 -23.19 8.12 -3.70
C ALA A 283 -24.15 9.27 -3.34
N LYS A 284 -24.82 9.83 -4.34
CA LYS A 284 -25.80 10.90 -4.15
C LYS A 284 -27.04 10.44 -3.34
N HIS A 285 -27.57 9.24 -3.64
CA HIS A 285 -28.79 8.76 -2.99
C HIS A 285 -28.54 8.34 -1.53
N GLN A 286 -27.34 7.90 -1.21
CA GLN A 286 -26.96 7.45 0.13
C GLN A 286 -26.15 8.49 0.91
N ASP A 287 -25.90 9.66 0.33
CA ASP A 287 -25.09 10.74 0.91
C ASP A 287 -23.68 10.24 1.33
N LEU A 288 -23.00 9.58 0.38
CA LEU A 288 -21.68 8.98 0.61
C LEU A 288 -20.55 9.80 0.00
N ASP A 289 -19.55 10.13 0.80
CA ASP A 289 -18.33 10.80 0.36
C ASP A 289 -17.34 9.87 -0.33
N VAL A 290 -17.43 8.56 -0.05
CA VAL A 290 -16.57 7.52 -0.60
C VAL A 290 -17.37 6.23 -0.86
N ILE A 291 -16.88 5.39 -1.78
CA ILE A 291 -17.43 4.07 -2.08
C ILE A 291 -16.32 3.03 -1.82
N LEU A 292 -16.59 2.01 -1.04
CA LEU A 292 -15.57 1.07 -0.56
C LEU A 292 -15.18 0.01 -1.59
N ASN A 293 -13.95 -0.48 -1.50
CA ASN A 293 -13.61 -1.83 -1.91
C ASN A 293 -14.14 -2.79 -0.84
N SER A 294 -15.23 -3.50 -1.13
CA SER A 294 -16.11 -4.11 -0.12
C SER A 294 -16.03 -5.65 -0.05
N ASN A 295 -14.86 -6.24 -0.33
CA ASN A 295 -14.68 -7.71 -0.20
C ASN A 295 -14.67 -8.19 1.27
N THR A 296 -14.52 -7.29 2.23
CA THR A 296 -14.48 -7.54 3.67
C THR A 296 -15.46 -6.62 4.41
N PRO A 297 -16.77 -6.95 4.38
CA PRO A 297 -17.82 -6.05 4.87
C PRO A 297 -17.86 -5.87 6.39
N GLU A 298 -17.20 -6.74 7.18
CA GLU A 298 -17.17 -6.68 8.65
C GLU A 298 -16.53 -5.40 9.19
N GLY A 299 -15.61 -4.79 8.42
CA GLY A 299 -14.93 -3.54 8.79
C GLY A 299 -15.45 -2.30 8.08
N ALA A 300 -16.60 -2.36 7.38
CA ALA A 300 -17.06 -1.32 6.46
C ALA A 300 -17.15 0.08 7.08
N ALA A 301 -17.62 0.24 8.33
CA ALA A 301 -17.70 1.56 8.97
C ALA A 301 -16.32 2.15 9.28
N ALA A 302 -15.36 1.31 9.66
CA ALA A 302 -13.98 1.74 9.87
C ALA A 302 -13.31 2.08 8.54
N GLN A 303 -13.50 1.25 7.50
CA GLN A 303 -12.98 1.48 6.15
C GLN A 303 -13.51 2.79 5.54
N TYR A 304 -14.80 3.10 5.73
CA TYR A 304 -15.36 4.38 5.31
C TYR A 304 -14.64 5.56 5.97
N THR A 305 -14.43 5.49 7.27
CA THR A 305 -13.69 6.51 8.03
C THR A 305 -12.24 6.61 7.57
N ALA A 306 -11.59 5.47 7.32
CA ALA A 306 -10.23 5.40 6.78
C ALA A 306 -10.12 6.09 5.41
N MET A 307 -11.03 5.80 4.49
CA MET A 307 -11.05 6.43 3.16
C MET A 307 -11.32 7.95 3.23
N SER A 308 -12.14 8.38 4.18
CA SER A 308 -12.38 9.82 4.42
C SER A 308 -11.12 10.51 4.97
N LEU A 309 -10.35 9.85 5.85
CA LEU A 309 -9.03 10.29 6.31
C LEU A 309 -8.05 10.37 5.13
N GLU A 310 -7.96 9.32 4.33
CA GLU A 310 -7.08 9.26 3.15
C GLU A 310 -7.34 10.45 2.22
N LYS A 311 -8.60 10.74 1.93
CA LYS A 311 -9.02 11.88 1.09
C LYS A 311 -8.55 13.23 1.63
N ILE A 312 -8.50 13.40 2.96
CA ILE A 312 -8.01 14.63 3.60
C ILE A 312 -6.49 14.76 3.46
N LEU A 313 -5.75 13.64 3.51
CA LEU A 313 -4.29 13.68 3.54
C LEU A 313 -3.63 13.96 2.18
N VAL A 314 -4.32 13.69 1.08
CA VAL A 314 -3.75 13.81 -0.26
C VAL A 314 -4.13 15.12 -0.97
N ASP A 315 -3.41 15.45 -2.02
CA ASP A 315 -3.72 16.59 -2.89
C ASP A 315 -4.70 16.19 -4.00
N PRO A 316 -5.40 17.17 -4.60
CA PRO A 316 -6.14 16.94 -5.84
C PRO A 316 -5.21 16.51 -6.98
N VAL A 317 -5.75 15.71 -7.92
CA VAL A 317 -5.05 15.39 -9.17
C VAL A 317 -4.89 16.65 -10.02
N PRO A 318 -3.68 17.09 -10.40
CA PRO A 318 -3.49 18.37 -11.11
C PRO A 318 -4.25 18.47 -12.43
N ALA A 319 -4.39 17.37 -13.17
CA ALA A 319 -5.07 17.31 -14.47
C ALA A 319 -6.58 17.05 -14.36
N ALA A 320 -7.10 16.69 -13.17
CA ALA A 320 -8.50 16.37 -12.90
C ALA A 320 -8.78 16.66 -11.42
N PRO A 321 -8.88 17.94 -10.99
CA PRO A 321 -8.90 18.35 -9.58
C PRO A 321 -10.16 17.92 -8.82
N GLU A 322 -11.17 17.42 -9.50
CA GLU A 322 -12.33 16.75 -8.91
C GLU A 322 -12.01 15.38 -8.31
N PHE A 323 -10.86 14.79 -8.67
CA PHE A 323 -10.31 13.56 -8.09
C PHE A 323 -9.11 13.87 -7.21
N VAL A 324 -8.83 12.94 -6.27
CA VAL A 324 -7.70 13.05 -5.33
C VAL A 324 -6.57 12.10 -5.71
N GLN A 325 -5.34 12.44 -5.30
CA GLN A 325 -4.12 11.65 -5.55
C GLN A 325 -4.06 10.38 -4.67
N MET A 326 -5.18 9.64 -4.60
CA MET A 326 -5.22 8.31 -4.01
C MET A 326 -4.94 7.27 -5.08
N PHE A 327 -3.79 6.64 -4.98
CA PHE A 327 -3.28 5.64 -5.90
C PHE A 327 -3.68 4.24 -5.40
N PRO A 328 -4.67 3.57 -6.02
CA PRO A 328 -5.02 2.22 -5.60
C PRO A 328 -3.82 1.28 -5.78
N SER A 329 -3.54 0.44 -4.79
CA SER A 329 -2.50 -0.61 -4.91
C SER A 329 -2.82 -1.54 -6.07
N SER A 330 -4.12 -1.82 -6.25
CA SER A 330 -4.65 -2.57 -7.38
C SER A 330 -5.74 -1.75 -8.08
N GLU A 331 -5.38 -1.09 -9.18
CA GLU A 331 -6.30 -0.19 -9.91
C GLU A 331 -7.12 -0.92 -10.96
N VAL A 332 -8.41 -0.64 -11.02
CA VAL A 332 -9.27 -1.06 -12.13
C VAL A 332 -8.68 -0.55 -13.45
N SER A 333 -8.41 -1.49 -14.36
CA SER A 333 -7.89 -1.20 -15.69
C SER A 333 -8.99 -1.27 -16.74
N PRO A 334 -8.99 -0.41 -17.75
CA PRO A 334 -9.91 -0.51 -18.86
C PRO A 334 -9.86 -1.89 -19.50
N SER A 335 -11.01 -2.52 -19.71
CA SER A 335 -11.11 -3.85 -20.31
C SER A 335 -12.31 -3.92 -21.24
N LEU A 336 -12.12 -4.52 -22.40
CA LEU A 336 -13.22 -4.84 -23.33
C LEU A 336 -14.22 -5.84 -22.74
N LEU A 337 -13.78 -6.65 -21.75
CA LEU A 337 -14.64 -7.62 -21.06
C LEU A 337 -15.52 -6.98 -19.98
N ALA A 338 -15.24 -5.72 -19.61
CA ALA A 338 -15.97 -4.97 -18.61
C ALA A 338 -16.32 -3.54 -19.12
N PRO A 339 -17.12 -3.43 -20.18
CA PRO A 339 -17.46 -2.13 -20.76
C PRO A 339 -18.19 -1.26 -19.75
N GLY A 340 -17.87 0.05 -19.72
CA GLY A 340 -18.48 1.02 -18.80
C GLY A 340 -17.92 1.00 -17.38
N LEU A 341 -16.94 0.13 -17.08
CA LEU A 341 -16.29 0.04 -15.77
C LEU A 341 -14.86 0.61 -15.74
N SER A 342 -14.47 1.36 -16.78
CA SER A 342 -13.21 2.08 -16.77
C SER A 342 -13.25 3.21 -15.73
N PRO A 343 -12.20 3.40 -14.93
CA PRO A 343 -12.08 4.54 -14.03
C PRO A 343 -12.27 5.87 -14.76
N SER A 344 -12.87 6.84 -14.09
CA SER A 344 -13.07 8.20 -14.62
C SER A 344 -11.78 8.92 -14.91
N TYR A 345 -10.75 8.65 -14.11
CA TYR A 345 -9.38 9.06 -14.31
C TYR A 345 -8.44 7.91 -13.94
N LEU A 346 -7.43 7.65 -14.76
CA LEU A 346 -6.43 6.61 -14.51
C LEU A 346 -5.16 7.27 -13.98
N LEU A 347 -4.78 6.93 -12.77
CA LEU A 347 -3.52 7.41 -12.17
C LEU A 347 -2.30 6.70 -12.78
N GLN A 348 -2.48 5.53 -13.33
CA GLN A 348 -1.48 4.68 -13.99
C GLN A 348 -0.17 4.49 -13.21
N LYS A 349 0.52 5.60 -12.86
CA LYS A 349 1.82 5.59 -12.20
C LYS A 349 2.05 6.84 -11.35
N VAL A 350 2.77 6.66 -10.25
CA VAL A 350 3.37 7.74 -9.46
C VAL A 350 4.87 7.71 -9.73
N GLU A 351 5.41 8.80 -10.25
CA GLU A 351 6.84 8.95 -10.57
C GLU A 351 7.31 10.36 -10.22
N SER A 352 8.37 10.45 -9.44
CA SER A 352 9.07 11.70 -9.08
C SER A 352 10.53 11.41 -8.77
N GLY A 353 11.41 12.40 -8.95
CA GLY A 353 12.83 12.31 -8.68
C GLY A 353 13.58 11.37 -9.63
N ASP A 354 14.86 11.13 -9.36
CA ASP A 354 15.70 10.18 -10.08
C ASP A 354 16.30 9.14 -9.14
N VAL A 355 15.90 7.89 -9.31
CA VAL A 355 16.34 6.77 -8.47
C VAL A 355 17.85 6.55 -8.57
N LYS A 356 18.47 6.75 -9.77
CA LYS A 356 19.90 6.50 -10.01
C LYS A 356 20.80 7.55 -9.39
N SER A 357 20.41 8.82 -9.46
CA SER A 357 21.20 9.93 -8.92
C SER A 357 21.35 9.86 -7.39
N VAL A 358 20.36 9.28 -6.71
CA VAL A 358 20.36 9.09 -5.25
C VAL A 358 21.43 8.10 -4.79
N GLY A 359 21.76 7.08 -5.60
CA GLY A 359 22.81 6.10 -5.30
C GLY A 359 24.23 6.70 -5.40
N ALA A 360 24.44 7.69 -6.28
CA ALA A 360 25.75 8.31 -6.48
C ALA A 360 26.17 9.25 -5.34
N GLN A 361 25.24 9.79 -4.57
CA GLN A 361 25.55 10.69 -3.44
C GLN A 361 26.03 10.00 -2.18
N SER A 362 25.81 8.70 -2.01
CA SER A 362 26.24 7.92 -0.83
C SER A 362 27.72 7.54 -0.86
N PHE A 363 28.46 7.76 -1.96
CA PHE A 363 29.88 7.41 -2.09
C PHE A 363 30.87 8.59 -1.93
N ASN A 364 30.40 9.82 -1.77
CA ASN A 364 31.28 10.97 -1.53
C ASN A 364 31.31 11.33 -0.04
N ALA A 365 31.96 10.51 0.77
CA ALA A 365 32.46 10.92 2.08
C ALA A 365 33.74 11.75 1.87
N PRO A 366 33.89 12.96 2.44
CA PRO A 366 35.14 13.69 2.42
C PRO A 366 36.08 13.08 3.47
N GLY A 367 36.91 12.15 3.07
CA GLY A 367 37.93 11.49 3.87
C GLY A 367 39.29 11.61 3.25
N GLY A 368 39.87 12.81 3.30
CA GLY A 368 41.24 13.05 2.94
C GLY A 368 41.92 13.94 3.98
N PHE A 369 42.29 13.38 5.13
CA PHE A 369 43.31 14.01 5.99
C PHE A 369 44.69 13.86 5.31
N GLY A 370 45.18 14.96 4.80
CA GLY A 370 46.54 15.06 4.34
C GLY A 370 47.51 14.85 5.51
N ALA A 371 48.34 13.82 5.41
CA ALA A 371 49.48 13.61 6.30
C ALA A 371 50.53 14.72 5.99
N ALA A 372 50.79 15.59 6.98
CA ALA A 372 51.92 16.47 6.96
C ALA A 372 53.20 15.66 7.25
N ALA A 373 54.22 15.72 6.37
CA ALA A 373 55.54 15.17 6.57
C ALA A 373 56.32 16.01 7.60
N PRO A 374 57.10 15.40 8.49
CA PRO A 374 57.97 16.12 9.39
C PRO A 374 59.25 16.55 8.69
N ARG A 375 59.71 17.74 9.00
CA ARG A 375 61.08 18.22 8.78
C ARG A 375 61.97 17.75 9.89
#